data_07ccf94e23bebf6c28dbef62ed940821
#
_entry.id   07ccf94e23bebf6c28dbef62ed940821
#
_cell.length_a   1.000
_cell.length_b   1.000
_cell.length_c   1.000
_cell.angle_alpha   90.00
_cell.angle_beta   90.00
_cell.angle_gamma   90.00
#
_symmetry.space_group_name_H-M   'P 1'
#
loop_
_entity.id
_entity.type
_entity.pdbx_description
1 polymer ?
#
loop_
_entity_poly.entity_id
_entity_poly.type
_entity_poly.pdbx_seq_one_letter_code
_entity_poly.pdbx_strand_id
1 'polypeptide(L)'
;MQDLNDLYYFAMVVDHGGFAAAERALGIPKSRLSRRISQLETDMGVRLLQRSTRRFAVTDVGMSVHRHAQTMLAEAQAAREVVDRLSAEPRGLVRVSVPVEVAQTQLPKISNSLSSPLLSSMSNRLPWGNKSSCRTAT
;
A
#
# COMPACT_ATOMS: atom_id res chain seq x y z
N MET A 1 2.63 -28.06 -5.12
CA MET A 1 2.40 -26.65 -5.54
C MET A 1 3.20 -25.79 -4.59
N GLN A 2 4.08 -24.96 -5.13
CA GLN A 2 4.99 -24.13 -4.35
C GLN A 2 4.21 -23.09 -3.53
N ASP A 3 4.56 -22.89 -2.27
CA ASP A 3 3.92 -21.86 -1.44
C ASP A 3 4.45 -20.48 -1.85
N LEU A 4 3.57 -19.65 -2.43
CA LEU A 4 3.91 -18.29 -2.86
C LEU A 4 4.39 -17.40 -1.70
N ASN A 5 4.04 -17.74 -0.46
CA ASN A 5 4.56 -17.04 0.70
C ASN A 5 6.08 -17.22 0.88
N ASP A 6 6.65 -18.33 0.39
CA ASP A 6 8.09 -18.53 0.48
C ASP A 6 8.84 -17.60 -0.48
N LEU A 7 8.28 -17.34 -1.66
CA LEU A 7 8.80 -16.32 -2.58
C LEU A 7 8.70 -14.91 -1.99
N TYR A 8 7.60 -14.61 -1.30
CA TYR A 8 7.45 -13.35 -0.58
C TYR A 8 8.53 -13.19 0.50
N TYR A 9 8.73 -14.20 1.36
CA TYR A 9 9.76 -14.13 2.40
C TYR A 9 11.16 -14.02 1.81
N PHE A 10 11.43 -14.71 0.72
CA PHE A 10 12.70 -14.60 0.01
C PHE A 10 12.92 -13.18 -0.53
N ALA A 11 11.93 -12.60 -1.22
CA ALA A 11 12.01 -11.23 -1.73
C ALA A 11 12.27 -10.23 -0.60
N MET A 12 11.54 -10.32 0.51
CA MET A 12 11.73 -9.45 1.68
C MET A 12 13.12 -9.57 2.30
N VAL A 13 13.68 -10.78 2.40
CA VAL A 13 15.03 -10.97 2.93
C VAL A 13 16.08 -10.37 2.01
N VAL A 14 15.91 -10.45 0.69
CA VAL A 14 16.81 -9.82 -0.29
C VAL A 14 16.71 -8.30 -0.24
N ASP A 15 15.49 -7.75 -0.26
CA ASP A 15 15.23 -6.30 -0.25
C ASP A 15 15.79 -5.61 1.01
N HIS A 16 15.69 -6.27 2.15
CA HIS A 16 16.24 -5.76 3.41
C HIS A 16 17.74 -6.07 3.61
N GLY A 17 18.39 -6.74 2.66
CA GLY A 17 19.81 -7.03 2.73
C GLY A 17 20.18 -8.09 3.77
N GLY A 18 19.23 -8.94 4.20
CA GLY A 18 19.49 -10.08 5.06
C GLY A 18 18.43 -10.39 6.10
N PHE A 19 18.58 -11.53 6.74
CA PHE A 19 17.61 -12.09 7.67
C PHE A 19 17.32 -11.22 8.90
N ALA A 20 18.35 -10.60 9.48
CA ALA A 20 18.17 -9.78 10.69
C ALA A 20 17.40 -8.47 10.43
N ALA A 21 17.58 -7.88 9.24
CA ALA A 21 16.84 -6.69 8.85
C ALA A 21 15.40 -7.05 8.46
N ALA A 22 15.20 -8.16 7.75
CA ALA A 22 13.88 -8.68 7.42
C ALA A 22 13.08 -9.07 8.68
N GLU A 23 13.71 -9.68 9.69
CA GLU A 23 13.08 -9.99 10.97
C GLU A 23 12.51 -8.74 11.64
N ARG A 24 13.29 -7.65 11.67
CA ARG A 24 12.84 -6.37 12.25
C ARG A 24 11.69 -5.73 11.47
N ALA A 25 11.74 -5.84 10.15
CA ALA A 25 10.73 -5.24 9.28
C ALA A 25 9.40 -6.02 9.28
N LEU A 26 9.47 -7.34 9.30
CA LEU A 26 8.30 -8.22 9.18
C LEU A 26 7.74 -8.70 10.52
N GLY A 27 8.51 -8.57 11.62
CA GLY A 27 8.16 -9.17 12.91
C GLY A 27 8.18 -10.70 12.91
N ILE A 28 8.86 -11.33 11.94
CA ILE A 28 8.94 -12.78 11.78
C ILE A 28 10.33 -13.24 12.21
N PRO A 29 10.46 -14.22 13.13
CA PRO A 29 11.76 -14.68 13.61
C PRO A 29 12.69 -15.13 12.47
N LYS A 30 13.95 -14.74 12.54
CA LYS A 30 15.00 -15.11 11.58
C LYS A 30 15.04 -16.62 11.32
N SER A 31 14.86 -17.44 12.36
CA SER A 31 14.84 -18.90 12.26
C SER A 31 13.72 -19.41 11.35
N ARG A 32 12.54 -18.79 11.44
CA ARG A 32 11.39 -19.11 10.58
C ARG A 32 11.65 -18.70 9.13
N LEU A 33 12.14 -17.48 8.89
CA LEU A 33 12.52 -17.02 7.55
C LEU A 33 13.57 -17.93 6.91
N SER A 34 14.63 -18.27 7.66
CA SER A 34 15.70 -19.16 7.18
C SER A 34 15.17 -20.54 6.80
N ARG A 35 14.29 -21.13 7.63
CA ARG A 35 13.71 -22.43 7.36
C ARG A 35 12.83 -22.41 6.09
N ARG A 36 12.00 -21.39 5.94
CA ARG A 36 11.10 -21.23 4.77
C ARG A 36 11.90 -21.06 3.48
N ILE A 37 12.97 -20.25 3.50
CA ILE A 37 13.82 -20.06 2.33
C ILE A 37 14.63 -21.32 2.03
N SER A 38 15.11 -22.05 3.03
CA SER A 38 15.77 -23.34 2.80
C SER A 38 14.83 -24.38 2.19
N GLN A 39 13.55 -24.38 2.57
CA GLN A 39 12.54 -25.23 1.95
C GLN A 39 12.31 -24.82 0.50
N LEU A 40 12.19 -23.52 0.21
CA LEU A 40 12.07 -22.97 -1.15
C LEU A 40 13.25 -23.42 -2.04
N GLU A 41 14.48 -23.32 -1.55
CA GLU A 41 15.69 -23.80 -2.24
C GLU A 41 15.64 -25.30 -2.53
N THR A 42 15.13 -26.08 -1.58
CA THR A 42 14.98 -27.53 -1.74
C THR A 42 13.91 -27.86 -2.79
N ASP A 43 12.77 -27.21 -2.73
CA ASP A 43 11.66 -27.44 -3.66
C ASP A 43 12.01 -27.02 -5.10
N MET A 44 12.83 -25.97 -5.24
CA MET A 44 13.34 -25.52 -6.53
C MET A 44 14.57 -26.29 -7.02
N GLY A 45 15.22 -27.06 -6.16
CA GLY A 45 16.46 -27.78 -6.47
C GLY A 45 17.67 -26.87 -6.73
N VAL A 46 17.60 -25.59 -6.35
CA VAL A 46 18.65 -24.60 -6.59
C VAL A 46 18.94 -23.76 -5.36
N ARG A 47 20.16 -23.25 -5.26
CA ARG A 47 20.54 -22.29 -4.21
C ARG A 47 20.23 -20.88 -4.65
N LEU A 48 19.46 -20.16 -3.82
CA LEU A 48 19.11 -18.76 -4.02
C LEU A 48 20.04 -17.84 -3.22
N LEU A 49 20.52 -18.30 -2.07
CA LEU A 49 21.44 -17.57 -1.21
C LEU A 49 22.79 -18.28 -1.08
N GLN A 50 23.87 -17.51 -1.01
CA GLN A 50 25.21 -18.04 -0.73
C GLN A 50 25.35 -18.38 0.76
N ARG A 51 25.95 -19.52 1.06
CA ARG A 51 26.17 -19.98 2.45
C ARG A 51 27.35 -19.30 3.14
N SER A 52 27.80 -18.12 2.71
CA SER A 52 28.90 -17.45 3.40
C SER A 52 28.39 -16.89 4.74
N THR A 53 29.06 -17.32 5.83
CA THR A 53 28.75 -16.87 7.19
C THR A 53 29.14 -15.43 7.47
N ARG A 54 29.97 -14.82 6.60
CA ARG A 54 30.51 -13.46 6.81
C ARG A 54 29.74 -12.36 6.13
N ARG A 55 29.02 -12.63 5.03
CA ARG A 55 28.21 -11.63 4.32
C ARG A 55 26.98 -12.31 3.71
N PHE A 56 25.85 -11.63 3.82
CA PHE A 56 24.65 -11.98 3.08
C PHE A 56 24.90 -11.73 1.58
N ALA A 57 24.73 -12.76 0.75
CA ALA A 57 24.85 -12.63 -0.69
C ALA A 57 23.81 -13.51 -1.39
N VAL A 58 23.30 -13.01 -2.50
CA VAL A 58 22.32 -13.69 -3.36
C VAL A 58 23.05 -14.28 -4.56
N THR A 59 22.63 -15.45 -5.02
CA THR A 59 23.17 -16.06 -6.25
C THR A 59 22.58 -15.39 -7.50
N ASP A 60 23.18 -15.60 -8.69
CA ASP A 60 22.62 -15.09 -9.96
C ASP A 60 21.21 -15.64 -10.23
N VAL A 61 21.01 -16.93 -9.93
CA VAL A 61 19.68 -17.57 -9.99
C VAL A 61 18.74 -16.91 -8.97
N GLY A 62 19.22 -16.67 -7.75
CA GLY A 62 18.47 -15.96 -6.72
C GLY A 62 18.04 -14.57 -7.16
N MET A 63 18.92 -13.79 -7.81
CA MET A 63 18.57 -12.49 -8.36
C MET A 63 17.52 -12.56 -9.46
N SER A 64 17.54 -13.60 -10.28
CA SER A 64 16.51 -13.82 -11.29
C SER A 64 15.16 -14.18 -10.66
N VAL A 65 15.15 -15.09 -9.68
CA VAL A 65 13.95 -15.45 -8.91
C VAL A 65 13.40 -14.23 -8.14
N HIS A 66 14.28 -13.42 -7.57
CA HIS A 66 13.89 -12.18 -6.86
C HIS A 66 13.11 -11.22 -7.77
N ARG A 67 13.58 -10.98 -9.00
CA ARG A 67 12.86 -10.12 -9.96
C ARG A 67 11.45 -10.65 -10.27
N HIS A 68 11.31 -11.96 -10.47
CA HIS A 68 9.99 -12.56 -10.67
C HIS A 68 9.11 -12.50 -9.43
N ALA A 69 9.68 -12.68 -8.24
CA ALA A 69 8.96 -12.52 -6.98
C ALA A 69 8.46 -11.09 -6.78
N GLN A 70 9.26 -10.08 -7.11
CA GLN A 70 8.84 -8.67 -7.06
C GLN A 70 7.70 -8.39 -8.04
N THR A 71 7.76 -8.91 -9.27
CA THR A 71 6.66 -8.75 -10.23
C THR A 71 5.36 -9.39 -9.71
N MET A 72 5.46 -10.61 -9.16
CA MET A 72 4.31 -11.29 -8.54
C MET A 72 3.70 -10.45 -7.40
N LEU A 73 4.52 -9.86 -6.55
CA LEU A 73 4.05 -9.00 -5.45
C LEU A 73 3.40 -7.71 -5.96
N ALA A 74 3.95 -7.11 -7.02
CA ALA A 74 3.36 -5.93 -7.64
C ALA A 74 1.98 -6.23 -8.25
N GLU A 75 1.83 -7.37 -8.94
CA GLU A 75 0.54 -7.81 -9.48
C GLU A 75 -0.49 -8.11 -8.36
N ALA A 76 -0.05 -8.75 -7.27
CA ALA A 76 -0.91 -8.99 -6.12
C ALA A 76 -1.37 -7.68 -5.46
N GLN A 77 -0.50 -6.67 -5.40
CA GLN A 77 -0.84 -5.35 -4.90
C GLN A 77 -1.82 -4.63 -5.85
N ALA A 78 -1.56 -4.67 -7.15
CA ALA A 78 -2.46 -4.10 -8.16
C ALA A 78 -3.88 -4.69 -8.09
N ALA A 79 -3.99 -6.01 -7.87
CA ALA A 79 -5.28 -6.66 -7.67
C ALA A 79 -6.03 -6.13 -6.43
N ARG A 80 -5.35 -5.87 -5.33
CA ARG A 80 -5.94 -5.26 -4.13
C ARG A 80 -6.43 -3.84 -4.41
N GLU A 81 -5.62 -3.02 -5.12
CA GLU A 81 -5.99 -1.66 -5.48
C GLU A 81 -7.26 -1.59 -6.34
N VAL A 82 -7.50 -2.58 -7.21
CA VAL A 82 -8.76 -2.66 -7.97
C VAL A 82 -9.95 -2.79 -7.03
N VAL A 83 -9.87 -3.66 -6.02
CA VAL A 83 -10.92 -3.85 -5.03
C VAL A 83 -11.09 -2.60 -4.17
N ASP A 84 -9.99 -2.00 -3.72
CA ASP A 84 -10.03 -0.79 -2.91
C ASP A 84 -10.67 0.38 -3.67
N ARG A 85 -10.41 0.53 -4.97
CA ARG A 85 -11.08 1.53 -5.82
C ARG A 85 -12.58 1.27 -5.98
N LEU A 86 -13.01 0.02 -6.07
CA LEU A 86 -14.42 -0.36 -6.16
C LEU A 86 -15.15 -0.18 -4.83
N SER A 87 -14.43 -0.35 -3.71
CA SER A 87 -14.94 -0.24 -2.35
C SER A 87 -14.81 1.18 -1.77
N ALA A 88 -14.07 2.05 -2.43
CA ALA A 88 -13.85 3.41 -1.99
C ALA A 88 -15.11 4.26 -2.19
N GLU A 89 -15.97 4.30 -1.19
CA GLU A 89 -16.66 5.55 -0.91
C GLU A 89 -15.59 6.64 -0.77
N PRO A 90 -15.72 7.77 -1.47
CA PRO A 90 -14.72 8.84 -1.40
C PRO A 90 -14.63 9.37 0.04
N ARG A 91 -13.67 8.87 0.79
CA ARG A 91 -13.36 9.30 2.15
C ARG A 91 -12.11 10.16 2.11
N GLY A 92 -12.30 11.47 2.26
CA GLY A 92 -11.16 12.38 2.31
C GLY A 92 -11.58 13.82 2.43
N LEU A 93 -10.69 14.65 2.99
CA LEU A 93 -10.88 16.10 3.04
C LEU A 93 -10.46 16.70 1.69
N VAL A 94 -11.41 17.07 0.87
CA VAL A 94 -11.16 17.86 -0.34
C VAL A 94 -11.15 19.32 0.03
N ARG A 95 -9.99 19.98 -0.08
CA ARG A 95 -9.88 21.45 0.06
C ARG A 95 -10.05 22.07 -1.31
N VAL A 96 -11.14 22.80 -1.48
CA VAL A 96 -11.41 23.54 -2.71
C VAL A 96 -11.32 25.04 -2.40
N SER A 97 -10.38 25.73 -3.05
CA SER A 97 -10.30 27.20 -3.01
C SER A 97 -11.02 27.74 -4.24
N VAL A 98 -12.09 28.42 -4.03
CA VAL A 98 -12.89 29.06 -5.11
C VAL A 98 -13.06 30.54 -4.81
N PRO A 99 -13.01 31.41 -5.83
CA PRO A 99 -13.41 32.81 -5.68
C PRO A 99 -14.84 32.95 -5.14
N VAL A 100 -15.11 34.00 -4.37
CA VAL A 100 -16.40 34.19 -3.69
C VAL A 100 -17.58 34.20 -4.67
N GLU A 101 -17.39 34.76 -5.87
CA GLU A 101 -18.41 34.81 -6.91
C GLU A 101 -18.80 33.42 -7.42
N VAL A 102 -17.84 32.52 -7.54
CA VAL A 102 -18.07 31.11 -7.98
C VAL A 102 -18.73 30.31 -6.86
N ALA A 103 -18.36 30.56 -5.61
CA ALA A 103 -18.97 29.93 -4.45
C ALA A 103 -20.46 30.20 -4.33
N GLN A 104 -20.89 31.45 -4.64
CA GLN A 104 -22.29 31.83 -4.56
C GLN A 104 -23.17 31.32 -5.71
N THR A 105 -22.59 31.17 -6.91
CA THR A 105 -23.37 30.87 -8.12
C THR A 105 -23.31 29.40 -8.55
N GLN A 106 -22.19 28.71 -8.34
CA GLN A 106 -21.93 27.37 -8.89
C GLN A 106 -21.95 26.25 -7.83
N LEU A 107 -21.61 26.53 -6.57
CA LEU A 107 -21.59 25.49 -5.53
C LEU A 107 -22.94 24.78 -5.33
N PRO A 108 -24.10 25.44 -5.39
CA PRO A 108 -25.40 24.78 -5.30
C PRO A 108 -25.64 23.74 -6.41
N LYS A 109 -25.03 23.94 -7.60
CA LYS A 109 -25.15 22.99 -8.73
C LYS A 109 -24.21 21.79 -8.60
N ILE A 110 -23.05 21.98 -7.99
CA ILE A 110 -22.06 20.93 -7.76
C ILE A 110 -22.50 20.04 -6.58
N SER A 111 -23.15 20.59 -5.56
CA SER A 111 -23.59 19.84 -4.39
C SER A 111 -24.65 18.77 -4.69
N ASN A 112 -25.43 18.95 -5.74
CA ASN A 112 -26.43 17.98 -6.18
C ASN A 112 -25.84 16.74 -6.89
N SER A 113 -24.57 16.83 -7.30
CA SER A 113 -23.85 15.71 -7.96
C SER A 113 -22.91 14.96 -7.00
N LEU A 114 -22.65 15.52 -5.81
CA LEU A 114 -21.83 14.89 -4.77
C LEU A 114 -22.75 14.35 -3.68
N SER A 115 -22.70 13.05 -3.42
CA SER A 115 -23.49 12.37 -2.41
C SER A 115 -23.36 13.03 -1.01
N SER A 116 -24.46 13.14 -0.31
CA SER A 116 -24.72 13.87 0.93
C SER A 116 -23.70 13.76 2.10
N PRO A 117 -22.89 12.73 2.27
CA PRO A 117 -21.99 12.65 3.42
C PRO A 117 -20.78 13.60 3.36
N LEU A 118 -20.43 14.14 2.17
CA LEU A 118 -19.25 15.02 2.04
C LEU A 118 -19.54 16.48 2.44
N LEU A 119 -20.79 16.92 2.40
CA LEU A 119 -21.17 18.30 2.69
C LEU A 119 -21.31 18.59 4.19
N SER A 120 -21.64 17.61 5.02
CA SER A 120 -21.75 17.81 6.46
C SER A 120 -20.41 18.06 7.14
N SER A 121 -19.31 17.57 6.54
CA SER A 121 -17.95 17.79 7.06
C SER A 121 -17.33 19.13 6.61
N MET A 122 -17.85 19.72 5.53
CA MET A 122 -17.34 21.00 5.00
C MET A 122 -17.84 22.21 5.78
N SER A 123 -19.03 22.15 6.41
CA SER A 123 -19.62 23.31 7.10
C SER A 123 -18.95 23.64 8.44
N ASN A 124 -18.12 22.74 8.98
CA ASN A 124 -17.62 22.88 10.36
C ASN A 124 -16.13 23.24 10.48
N ARG A 125 -15.41 23.53 9.37
CA ARG A 125 -14.00 23.92 9.42
C ARG A 125 -13.59 24.95 8.35
N LEU A 126 -14.16 26.13 8.42
CA LEU A 126 -13.56 27.31 7.79
C LEU A 126 -12.72 28.04 8.85
N PRO A 127 -11.40 28.21 8.64
CA PRO A 127 -10.52 28.88 9.62
C PRO A 127 -10.64 30.40 9.65
N TRP A 128 -11.61 30.96 8.97
CA TRP A 128 -11.86 32.41 8.94
C TRP A 128 -13.15 32.65 9.67
N GLY A 129 -13.03 33.15 10.89
CA GLY A 129 -14.14 33.48 11.76
C GLY A 129 -15.08 34.54 11.16
N ASN A 130 -16.03 34.10 10.38
CA ASN A 130 -17.27 34.83 10.27
C ASN A 130 -18.42 33.82 10.18
N LYS A 131 -19.08 33.65 11.33
CA LYS A 131 -20.35 32.92 11.46
C LYS A 131 -21.45 33.81 10.88
N SER A 132 -21.57 33.88 9.58
CA SER A 132 -22.75 34.43 8.95
C SER A 132 -23.30 33.47 7.93
N SER A 133 -24.27 32.69 8.42
CA SER A 133 -25.42 32.14 7.72
C SER A 133 -25.16 31.42 6.38
N CYS A 134 -24.80 30.13 6.42
CA CYS A 134 -25.48 29.22 5.52
C CYS A 134 -26.61 28.54 6.29
N ARG A 135 -27.80 29.15 6.30
CA ARG A 135 -29.05 28.45 6.63
C ARG A 135 -29.43 27.66 5.41
N THR A 136 -29.44 26.40 5.52
CA THR A 136 -30.18 25.48 4.66
C THR A 136 -31.64 25.89 4.69
N ALA A 137 -32.16 26.37 3.58
CA ALA A 137 -33.59 26.43 3.37
C ALA A 137 -34.08 24.99 3.10
N THR A 138 -35.03 24.58 3.85
CA THR A 138 -35.88 23.40 3.75
C THR A 138 -36.53 23.30 2.38
#